data_1666875d1899d774ae165728b5e3b76a
#
_entry.id   1666875d1899d774ae165728b5e3b76a
#
_cell.length_a   1.000
_cell.length_b   1.000
_cell.length_c   1.000
_cell.angle_alpha   90.00
_cell.angle_beta   90.00
_cell.angle_gamma   90.00
#
_symmetry.space_group_name_H-M   'P 1'
#
loop_
_entity.id
_entity.type
_entity.pdbx_description
1 polymer ?
#
loop_
_entity_poly.entity_id
_entity_poly.type
_entity_poly.pdbx_seq_one_letter_code
_entity_poly.pdbx_strand_id
1 'polypeptide(L)'
;MTHPQQPAEPLYCPPCTPGQVERSATIDLDALEHNVRRLKELIGDRALIAVIKADAYGHGAYPVARSAIAAGADLLGVVHVNEALQLRADGIDAPLMAWLHTPSTDFEAALQEKIRLGVSGWDLEAVAAAAERTGERAIVHLKADTGLGRNG
;
A
#
# COMPACT_ATOMS: atom_id res chain seq x y z
N MET A 1 -12.47 31.87 11.20
CA MET A 1 -13.52 30.82 11.34
C MET A 1 -13.23 29.76 10.27
N THR A 2 -12.51 28.72 10.63
CA THR A 2 -12.15 27.59 9.76
C THR A 2 -13.25 26.55 9.87
N HIS A 3 -13.95 26.29 8.75
CA HIS A 3 -14.90 25.18 8.69
C HIS A 3 -14.13 23.85 8.86
N PRO A 4 -14.56 22.94 9.73
CA PRO A 4 -14.02 21.60 9.77
C PRO A 4 -14.41 20.90 8.46
N GLN A 5 -13.41 20.45 7.70
CA GLN A 5 -13.64 19.54 6.56
C GLN A 5 -14.18 18.23 7.12
N GLN A 6 -15.41 17.89 6.72
CA GLN A 6 -15.95 16.56 6.95
C GLN A 6 -15.06 15.54 6.20
N PRO A 7 -14.72 14.39 6.82
CA PRO A 7 -14.05 13.32 6.08
C PRO A 7 -14.92 12.92 4.89
N ALA A 8 -14.29 12.77 3.74
CA ALA A 8 -14.97 12.28 2.55
C ALA A 8 -15.57 10.90 2.88
N GLU A 9 -16.88 10.76 2.74
CA GLU A 9 -17.51 9.45 2.83
C GLU A 9 -16.87 8.53 1.80
N PRO A 10 -16.56 7.27 2.16
CA PRO A 10 -16.09 6.31 1.18
C PRO A 10 -17.15 6.22 0.07
N LEU A 11 -16.70 6.26 -1.19
CA LEU A 11 -17.54 6.02 -2.36
C LEU A 11 -18.10 4.59 -2.29
N TYR A 12 -19.05 4.39 -1.40
CA TYR A 12 -19.81 3.15 -1.33
C TYR A 12 -20.80 3.17 -2.49
N CYS A 13 -20.53 2.39 -3.51
CA CYS A 13 -21.56 2.09 -4.50
C CYS A 13 -22.56 1.13 -3.85
N PRO A 14 -23.80 1.54 -3.58
CA PRO A 14 -24.80 0.62 -3.03
C PRO A 14 -24.99 -0.56 -4.00
N PRO A 15 -25.34 -1.75 -3.49
CA PRO A 15 -25.57 -2.92 -4.34
C PRO A 15 -26.60 -2.57 -5.41
N CYS A 16 -26.16 -2.57 -6.67
CA CYS A 16 -27.01 -2.22 -7.80
C CYS A 16 -28.06 -3.31 -8.00
N THR A 17 -29.31 -2.91 -8.11
CA THR A 17 -30.39 -3.82 -8.48
C THR A 17 -30.16 -4.33 -9.91
N PRO A 18 -30.24 -5.65 -10.17
CA PRO A 18 -30.11 -6.18 -11.52
C PRO A 18 -31.06 -5.45 -12.48
N GLY A 19 -30.52 -4.89 -13.56
CA GLY A 19 -31.27 -4.13 -14.58
C GLY A 19 -31.13 -2.61 -14.55
N GLN A 20 -30.39 -2.01 -13.56
CA GLN A 20 -30.19 -0.56 -13.46
C GLN A 20 -28.78 -0.06 -13.79
N VAL A 21 -27.85 -0.95 -14.14
CA VAL A 21 -26.45 -0.57 -14.38
C VAL A 21 -26.11 -0.73 -15.85
N GLU A 22 -25.86 0.39 -16.54
CA GLU A 22 -25.40 0.37 -17.93
C GLU A 22 -23.97 -0.19 -18.07
N ARG A 23 -23.16 -0.08 -17.02
CA ARG A 23 -21.76 -0.55 -16.99
C ARG A 23 -21.41 -1.06 -15.61
N SER A 24 -20.77 -2.22 -15.56
CA SER A 24 -20.24 -2.79 -14.32
C SER A 24 -18.83 -3.34 -14.55
N ALA A 25 -18.01 -3.28 -13.50
CA ALA A 25 -16.75 -4.03 -13.42
C ALA A 25 -16.87 -5.01 -12.25
N THR A 26 -16.65 -6.29 -12.54
CA THR A 26 -16.65 -7.34 -11.53
C THR A 26 -15.22 -7.76 -11.25
N ILE A 27 -14.81 -7.70 -9.99
CA ILE A 27 -13.49 -8.13 -9.55
C ILE A 27 -13.61 -9.55 -8.99
N ASP A 28 -12.92 -10.48 -9.62
CA ASP A 28 -12.85 -11.88 -9.20
C ASP A 28 -11.70 -12.07 -8.21
N LEU A 29 -12.03 -12.08 -6.92
CA LEU A 29 -11.04 -12.26 -5.85
C LEU A 29 -10.52 -13.70 -5.78
N ASP A 30 -11.29 -14.70 -6.19
CA ASP A 30 -10.85 -16.09 -6.22
C ASP A 30 -9.77 -16.29 -7.29
N ALA A 31 -9.92 -15.65 -8.45
CA ALA A 31 -8.90 -15.64 -9.48
C ALA A 31 -7.61 -14.91 -9.02
N LEU A 32 -7.75 -13.82 -8.28
CA LEU A 32 -6.62 -13.12 -7.67
C LEU A 32 -5.87 -14.03 -6.69
N GLU A 33 -6.58 -14.67 -5.77
CA GLU A 33 -5.99 -15.60 -4.81
C GLU A 33 -5.30 -16.79 -5.48
N HIS A 34 -5.94 -17.35 -6.52
CA HIS A 34 -5.32 -18.41 -7.32
C HIS A 34 -3.98 -17.95 -7.90
N ASN A 35 -3.93 -16.76 -8.49
CA ASN A 35 -2.72 -16.21 -9.08
C ASN A 35 -1.62 -15.97 -8.02
N VAL A 36 -1.96 -15.46 -6.84
CA VAL A 36 -1.01 -15.26 -5.74
C VAL A 36 -0.43 -16.60 -5.29
N ARG A 37 -1.28 -17.63 -5.06
CA ARG A 37 -0.82 -18.97 -4.69
C ARG A 37 0.11 -19.55 -5.77
N ARG A 38 -0.26 -19.39 -7.04
CA ARG A 38 0.57 -19.86 -8.15
C ARG A 38 1.94 -19.18 -8.21
N LEU A 39 1.99 -17.88 -7.95
CA LEU A 39 3.26 -17.16 -7.86
C LEU A 39 4.10 -17.64 -6.68
N LYS A 40 3.50 -17.87 -5.51
CA LYS A 40 4.21 -18.41 -4.34
C LYS A 40 4.80 -19.79 -4.61
N GLU A 41 4.07 -20.68 -5.28
CA GLU A 41 4.58 -22.00 -5.70
C GLU A 41 5.82 -21.85 -6.61
N LEU A 42 5.77 -20.92 -7.56
CA LEU A 42 6.87 -20.70 -8.52
C LEU A 42 8.13 -20.13 -7.87
N ILE A 43 7.98 -19.25 -6.89
CA ILE A 43 9.13 -18.60 -6.23
C ILE A 43 9.66 -19.39 -5.03
N GLY A 44 8.92 -20.39 -4.55
CA GLY A 44 9.31 -21.22 -3.40
C GLY A 44 9.39 -20.41 -2.11
N ASP A 45 10.49 -20.53 -1.38
CA ASP A 45 10.70 -19.90 -0.05
C ASP A 45 10.94 -18.38 -0.11
N ARG A 46 10.93 -17.78 -1.29
CA ARG A 46 11.15 -16.32 -1.43
C ARG A 46 9.91 -15.55 -0.99
N ALA A 47 10.15 -14.36 -0.43
CA ALA A 47 9.07 -13.46 -0.06
C ALA A 47 8.38 -12.86 -1.31
N LEU A 48 7.05 -12.83 -1.30
CA LEU A 48 6.22 -12.24 -2.34
C LEU A 48 5.65 -10.90 -1.85
N ILE A 49 5.90 -9.84 -2.59
CA ILE A 49 5.26 -8.54 -2.36
C ILE A 49 4.10 -8.39 -3.34
N ALA A 50 2.88 -8.34 -2.84
CA ALA A 50 1.71 -8.00 -3.66
C ALA A 50 1.60 -6.47 -3.78
N VAL A 51 1.77 -5.95 -4.99
CA VAL A 51 1.73 -4.51 -5.27
C VAL A 51 0.30 -4.09 -5.57
N ILE A 52 -0.28 -3.29 -4.67
CA ILE A 52 -1.70 -2.88 -4.68
C ILE A 52 -1.88 -1.35 -4.74
N LYS A 53 -0.88 -0.64 -5.24
CA LYS A 53 -0.89 0.81 -5.41
C LYS A 53 -2.07 1.30 -6.26
N ALA A 54 -2.42 2.58 -6.14
CA ALA A 54 -3.49 3.25 -6.89
C ALA A 54 -4.82 2.47 -6.81
N ASP A 55 -5.23 2.16 -5.57
CA ASP A 55 -6.43 1.37 -5.27
C ASP A 55 -6.46 0.01 -6.00
N ALA A 56 -5.30 -0.68 -6.04
CA ALA A 56 -5.10 -1.90 -6.82
C ALA A 56 -5.52 -1.73 -8.29
N TYR A 57 -5.20 -0.55 -8.87
CA TYR A 57 -5.64 -0.14 -10.21
C TYR A 57 -7.17 -0.15 -10.40
N GLY A 58 -7.92 0.27 -9.37
CA GLY A 58 -9.37 0.32 -9.37
C GLY A 58 -10.05 -1.01 -9.04
N HIS A 59 -9.30 -2.01 -8.57
CA HIS A 59 -9.88 -3.27 -8.10
C HIS A 59 -10.32 -3.19 -6.62
N GLY A 60 -9.99 -2.09 -5.92
CA GLY A 60 -10.22 -1.91 -4.50
C GLY A 60 -9.05 -2.42 -3.67
N ALA A 61 -8.25 -1.49 -3.09
CA ALA A 61 -7.03 -1.86 -2.37
C ALA A 61 -7.30 -2.77 -1.17
N TYR A 62 -8.35 -2.49 -0.39
CA TYR A 62 -8.69 -3.26 0.80
C TYR A 62 -9.07 -4.73 0.51
N PRO A 63 -10.08 -5.03 -0.36
CA PRO A 63 -10.42 -6.42 -0.66
C PRO A 63 -9.26 -7.18 -1.31
N VAL A 64 -8.51 -6.53 -2.22
CA VAL A 64 -7.33 -7.14 -2.85
C VAL A 64 -6.22 -7.41 -1.83
N ALA A 65 -5.96 -6.49 -0.88
CA ALA A 65 -5.00 -6.69 0.20
C ALA A 65 -5.32 -7.94 1.02
N ARG A 66 -6.58 -8.06 1.47
CA ARG A 66 -7.04 -9.21 2.27
C ARG A 66 -6.88 -10.52 1.53
N SER A 67 -7.35 -10.59 0.29
CA SER A 67 -7.22 -11.77 -0.54
C SER A 67 -5.78 -12.14 -0.84
N ALA A 68 -4.92 -11.17 -1.14
CA ALA A 68 -3.50 -11.42 -1.41
C ALA A 68 -2.78 -12.00 -0.18
N ILE A 69 -3.03 -11.45 1.02
CA ILE A 69 -2.45 -11.96 2.27
C ILE A 69 -2.99 -13.36 2.59
N ALA A 70 -4.30 -13.59 2.47
CA ALA A 70 -4.91 -14.90 2.68
C ALA A 70 -4.35 -15.96 1.71
N ALA A 71 -3.97 -15.57 0.51
CA ALA A 71 -3.38 -16.42 -0.50
C ALA A 71 -1.85 -16.63 -0.35
N GLY A 72 -1.20 -15.97 0.63
CA GLY A 72 0.20 -16.19 0.97
C GLY A 72 1.17 -15.11 0.51
N ALA A 73 0.72 -13.91 0.18
CA ALA A 73 1.62 -12.77 0.02
C ALA A 73 2.24 -12.40 1.39
N ASP A 74 3.54 -12.19 1.43
CA ASP A 74 4.28 -11.90 2.66
C ASP A 74 4.25 -10.42 3.02
N LEU A 75 4.03 -9.55 2.03
CA LEU A 75 4.10 -8.11 2.15
C LEU A 75 3.19 -7.46 1.11
N LEU A 76 2.59 -6.34 1.46
CA LEU A 76 1.88 -5.49 0.51
C LEU A 76 2.73 -4.28 0.12
N GLY A 77 2.64 -3.88 -1.14
CA GLY A 77 3.40 -2.76 -1.66
C GLY A 77 2.51 -1.67 -2.24
N VAL A 78 2.75 -0.42 -1.85
CA VAL A 78 2.07 0.77 -2.35
C VAL A 78 3.07 1.84 -2.77
N VAL A 79 2.62 2.88 -3.46
CA VAL A 79 3.51 3.96 -3.88
C VAL A 79 3.76 4.94 -2.74
N HIS A 80 2.70 5.46 -2.15
CA HIS A 80 2.76 6.53 -1.18
C HIS A 80 2.44 6.05 0.25
N VAL A 81 3.02 6.72 1.24
CA VAL A 81 2.73 6.46 2.66
C VAL A 81 1.24 6.61 2.97
N ASN A 82 0.56 7.58 2.36
CA ASN A 82 -0.88 7.78 2.59
C ASN A 82 -1.73 6.56 2.20
N GLU A 83 -1.37 5.84 1.11
CA GLU A 83 -2.05 4.59 0.73
C GLU A 83 -1.86 3.51 1.81
N ALA A 84 -0.64 3.41 2.37
CA ALA A 84 -0.35 2.47 3.45
C ALA A 84 -1.08 2.83 4.75
N LEU A 85 -1.12 4.12 5.12
CA LEU A 85 -1.85 4.61 6.29
C LEU A 85 -3.36 4.34 6.15
N GLN A 86 -3.93 4.51 4.96
CA GLN A 86 -5.33 4.17 4.72
C GLN A 86 -5.58 2.67 4.93
N LEU A 87 -4.74 1.80 4.41
CA LEU A 87 -4.86 0.36 4.63
C LEU A 87 -4.74 -0.02 6.12
N ARG A 88 -3.89 0.68 6.90
CA ARG A 88 -3.85 0.52 8.36
C ARG A 88 -5.16 0.94 9.01
N ALA A 89 -5.70 2.09 8.63
CA ALA A 89 -7.00 2.56 9.12
C ALA A 89 -8.15 1.59 8.79
N ASP A 90 -8.07 0.92 7.65
CA ASP A 90 -9.01 -0.11 7.23
C ASP A 90 -8.80 -1.47 7.93
N GLY A 91 -7.79 -1.59 8.81
CA GLY A 91 -7.53 -2.80 9.61
C GLY A 91 -6.61 -3.83 8.95
N ILE A 92 -5.77 -3.44 8.03
CA ILE A 92 -4.71 -4.31 7.47
C ILE A 92 -3.48 -4.29 8.38
N ASP A 93 -3.21 -5.37 9.10
CA ASP A 93 -2.05 -5.53 10.00
C ASP A 93 -0.82 -6.13 9.30
N ALA A 94 -0.98 -6.66 8.10
CA ALA A 94 0.10 -7.27 7.33
C ALA A 94 1.26 -6.28 7.07
N PRO A 95 2.49 -6.75 6.87
CA PRO A 95 3.60 -5.87 6.52
C PRO A 95 3.30 -5.03 5.27
N LEU A 96 3.56 -3.72 5.35
CA LEU A 96 3.36 -2.74 4.29
C LEU A 96 4.67 -2.07 3.90
N MET A 97 4.82 -1.75 2.62
CA MET A 97 5.95 -1.00 2.08
C MET A 97 5.49 0.10 1.13
N ALA A 98 6.00 1.32 1.32
CA ALA A 98 5.84 2.45 0.41
C ALA A 98 7.21 2.88 -0.15
N TRP A 99 7.29 3.35 -1.43
CA TRP A 99 8.60 3.57 -2.06
C TRP A 99 8.75 4.82 -2.92
N LEU A 100 7.75 5.67 -3.05
CA LEU A 100 7.90 7.00 -3.62
C LEU A 100 7.41 8.04 -2.64
N HIS A 101 8.31 8.97 -2.31
CA HIS A 101 8.07 9.99 -1.30
C HIS A 101 8.13 11.37 -1.90
N THR A 102 7.47 12.30 -1.25
CA THR A 102 7.51 13.74 -1.54
C THR A 102 7.94 14.48 -0.29
N PRO A 103 8.37 15.75 -0.39
CA PRO A 103 8.71 16.54 0.80
C PRO A 103 7.58 16.67 1.83
N SER A 104 6.32 16.39 1.44
CA SER A 104 5.14 16.39 2.32
C SER A 104 4.80 15.03 2.89
N THR A 105 5.62 14.00 2.66
CA THR A 105 5.38 12.66 3.22
C THR A 105 5.50 12.66 4.73
N ASP A 106 4.49 12.16 5.43
CA ASP A 106 4.50 11.98 6.88
C ASP A 106 5.27 10.71 7.26
N PHE A 107 6.59 10.87 7.43
CA PHE A 107 7.45 9.76 7.84
C PHE A 107 7.24 9.37 9.30
N GLU A 108 6.83 10.29 10.18
CA GLU A 108 6.57 9.97 11.58
C GLU A 108 5.39 9.01 11.70
N ALA A 109 4.27 9.32 11.06
CA ALA A 109 3.12 8.41 11.01
C ALA A 109 3.50 7.06 10.35
N ALA A 110 4.31 7.08 9.29
CA ALA A 110 4.78 5.85 8.65
C ALA A 110 5.55 4.94 9.60
N LEU A 111 6.43 5.51 10.43
CA LEU A 111 7.22 4.74 11.41
C LEU A 111 6.35 4.22 12.55
N GLN A 112 5.44 5.04 13.10
CA GLN A 112 4.49 4.64 14.15
C GLN A 112 3.62 3.46 13.70
N GLU A 113 3.19 3.47 12.44
CA GLU A 113 2.38 2.41 11.82
C GLU A 113 3.24 1.26 11.22
N LYS A 114 4.55 1.25 11.49
CA LYS A 114 5.49 0.20 11.07
C LYS A 114 5.48 -0.06 9.56
N ILE A 115 5.32 1.01 8.78
CA ILE A 115 5.42 0.94 7.32
C ILE A 115 6.89 0.93 6.92
N ARG A 116 7.28 -0.06 6.11
CA ARG A 116 8.62 -0.12 5.52
C ARG A 116 8.75 0.91 4.41
N LEU A 117 9.92 1.51 4.27
CA LEU A 117 10.14 2.61 3.34
C LEU A 117 11.22 2.26 2.32
N GLY A 118 10.90 2.40 1.05
CA GLY A 118 11.89 2.38 -0.02
C GLY A 118 12.48 3.78 -0.18
N VAL A 119 13.74 3.97 0.20
CA VAL A 119 14.40 5.28 0.29
C VAL A 119 15.56 5.42 -0.68
N SER A 120 15.91 6.66 -1.01
CA SER A 120 17.11 7.06 -1.75
C SER A 120 17.72 8.29 -1.08
N GLY A 121 18.50 9.10 -1.77
CA GLY A 121 19.22 10.25 -1.23
C GLY A 121 18.50 11.05 -0.14
N TRP A 122 17.73 12.06 -0.53
CA TRP A 122 17.13 13.05 0.39
C TRP A 122 16.10 12.46 1.37
N ASP A 123 15.36 11.46 0.96
CA ASP A 123 14.32 10.84 1.80
C ASP A 123 14.92 9.99 2.93
N LEU A 124 16.13 9.47 2.78
CA LEU A 124 16.83 8.77 3.85
C LEU A 124 17.12 9.68 5.06
N GLU A 125 17.57 10.90 4.81
CA GLU A 125 17.82 11.89 5.87
C GLU A 125 16.53 12.28 6.59
N ALA A 126 15.45 12.48 5.84
CA ALA A 126 14.13 12.80 6.40
C ALA A 126 13.57 11.65 7.26
N VAL A 127 13.76 10.40 6.84
CA VAL A 127 13.37 9.22 7.62
C VAL A 127 14.22 9.09 8.89
N ALA A 128 15.52 9.33 8.82
CA ALA A 128 16.40 9.31 9.99
C ALA A 128 15.96 10.36 11.04
N ALA A 129 15.68 11.59 10.59
CA ALA A 129 15.18 12.64 11.47
C ALA A 129 13.80 12.30 12.08
N ALA A 130 12.89 11.65 11.33
CA ALA A 130 11.62 11.16 11.86
C ALA A 130 11.82 10.06 12.91
N ALA A 131 12.76 9.14 12.69
CA ALA A 131 13.10 8.09 13.64
C ALA A 131 13.64 8.66 14.97
N GLU A 132 14.49 9.69 14.91
CA GLU A 132 14.97 10.39 16.09
C GLU A 132 13.84 11.08 16.88
N ARG A 133 12.90 11.73 16.18
CA ARG A 133 11.77 12.42 16.84
C ARG A 133 10.77 11.48 17.46
N THR A 134 10.49 10.35 16.82
CA THR A 134 9.49 9.37 17.30
C THR A 134 10.07 8.35 18.26
N GLY A 135 11.40 8.13 18.25
CA GLY A 135 12.03 7.01 18.93
C GLY A 135 11.76 5.66 18.28
N GLU A 136 11.12 5.64 17.12
CA GLU A 136 10.78 4.42 16.37
C GLU A 136 11.92 3.98 15.47
N ARG A 137 12.05 2.66 15.29
CA ARG A 137 13.02 2.09 14.38
C ARG A 137 12.49 2.04 12.94
N ALA A 138 13.12 2.75 12.02
CA ALA A 138 12.82 2.65 10.59
C ALA A 138 13.34 1.33 9.99
N ILE A 139 12.50 0.66 9.21
CA ILE A 139 12.89 -0.44 8.31
C ILE A 139 12.91 0.11 6.90
N VAL A 140 14.11 0.21 6.31
CA VAL A 140 14.28 0.83 5.00
C VAL A 140 14.85 -0.14 3.98
N HIS A 141 14.46 0.06 2.71
CA HIS A 141 15.05 -0.56 1.54
C HIS A 141 15.71 0.52 0.70
N LEU A 142 17.03 0.46 0.61
CA LEU A 142 17.78 1.44 -0.16
C LEU A 142 17.60 1.18 -1.66
N LYS A 143 17.18 2.20 -2.39
CA LYS A 143 17.03 2.15 -3.85
C LYS A 143 18.31 2.61 -4.52
N ALA A 144 18.77 1.85 -5.50
CA ALA A 144 19.85 2.22 -6.40
C ALA A 144 19.31 2.33 -7.82
N ASP A 145 19.46 3.49 -8.46
CA ASP A 145 19.10 3.65 -9.87
C ASP A 145 20.22 3.08 -10.75
N THR A 146 19.91 2.00 -11.44
CA THR A 146 20.83 1.35 -12.37
C THR A 146 20.49 1.62 -13.84
N GLY A 147 19.67 2.66 -14.11
CA GLY A 147 19.38 3.10 -15.47
C GLY A 147 17.91 3.43 -15.76
N LEU A 148 16.97 3.19 -14.82
CA LEU A 148 15.56 3.56 -15.02
C LEU A 148 15.34 5.09 -15.00
N GLY A 149 16.16 5.84 -14.23
CA GLY A 149 16.12 7.30 -14.18
C GLY A 149 14.92 7.89 -13.45
N ARG A 150 14.25 7.11 -12.58
CA ARG A 150 13.08 7.60 -11.84
C ARG A 150 13.42 8.02 -10.42
N ASN A 151 14.13 7.18 -9.69
CA ASN A 151 14.46 7.37 -8.28
C ASN A 151 15.46 6.30 -7.81
N GLY A 152 16.53 6.70 -7.12
CA GLY A 152 17.60 5.82 -6.65
C GLY A 152 18.89 6.55 -6.46
#